data_7c85903c1239fccae63197d863aca175
#
_entry.id   7c85903c1239fccae63197d863aca175
#
_cell.length_a   1.000
_cell.length_b   1.000
_cell.length_c   1.000
_cell.angle_alpha   90.00
_cell.angle_beta   90.00
_cell.angle_gamma   90.00
#
_symmetry.space_group_name_H-M   'P 1'
#
loop_
_entity.id
_entity.type
_entity.pdbx_description
1 polymer ?
#
loop_
_entity_poly.entity_id
_entity_poly.type
_entity_poly.pdbx_seq_one_letter_code
_entity_poly.pdbx_strand_id
1 'polypeptide(L)'
;MNFNHSLEAVLAQTLLHSMWQIAVLGLLAALLLGLLHRQSAALKHLVGMAFLLLMIAAPVQTFLLLTAENANAGTMAHTDGVLPLLLPVMLNLPQVTSSTSGLVLPWLWCVGVIFMLLRLIGGWWMLRKLDHQVAIALPPIWQQRAESIRIALGIRRNVTIKLLKDMGLPCTARAWHPIVWLPVSMLTQLTPDQIEAVIAHELAHIRRLDWVWNALQCVIEAVLFYHPAVWWLNRRIRQERENACDDLAVAVCGDAIALAEALATLERDRSPVHVLALSSDGGSLMQRITRLLSPDSSAKIRWAVPMGLMALLCTGVFLAAQASHATGNGSVSDDLSWWTHIGESTEIRETNDEGVSRVYHK
;
A
#
# COMPACT_ATOMS: atom_id res chain seq x y z
N MET A 1 -13.15 -26.87 22.03
CA MET A 1 -12.14 -27.13 20.97
C MET A 1 -12.48 -26.49 19.61
N ASN A 2 -13.68 -25.90 19.43
CA ASN A 2 -14.15 -25.45 18.09
C ASN A 2 -13.78 -24.03 17.69
N PHE A 3 -13.33 -23.17 18.65
CA PHE A 3 -13.06 -21.74 18.36
C PHE A 3 -11.79 -21.52 17.52
N ASN A 4 -10.73 -22.30 17.77
CA ASN A 4 -9.48 -22.17 17.03
C ASN A 4 -9.61 -22.61 15.56
N HIS A 5 -10.35 -23.68 15.29
CA HIS A 5 -10.56 -24.14 13.90
C HIS A 5 -11.39 -23.16 13.06
N SER A 6 -12.30 -22.41 13.69
CA SER A 6 -13.05 -21.37 12.98
C SER A 6 -12.18 -20.17 12.59
N LEU A 7 -11.27 -19.75 13.47
CA LEU A 7 -10.36 -18.63 13.21
C LEU A 7 -9.34 -18.94 12.11
N GLU A 8 -8.76 -20.15 12.14
CA GLU A 8 -7.83 -20.62 11.11
C GLU A 8 -8.50 -20.67 9.74
N ALA A 9 -9.73 -21.16 9.67
CA ALA A 9 -10.51 -21.20 8.43
C ALA A 9 -10.81 -19.79 7.90
N VAL A 10 -11.19 -18.85 8.77
CA VAL A 10 -11.42 -17.45 8.41
C VAL A 10 -10.15 -16.79 7.87
N LEU A 11 -9.01 -17.03 8.53
CA LEU A 11 -7.73 -16.52 8.05
C LEU A 11 -7.35 -17.11 6.69
N ALA A 12 -7.52 -18.41 6.49
CA ALA A 12 -7.23 -19.06 5.22
C ALA A 12 -8.09 -18.48 4.09
N GLN A 13 -9.41 -18.33 4.32
CA GLN A 13 -10.32 -17.68 3.36
C GLN A 13 -9.90 -16.24 3.08
N THR A 14 -9.58 -15.46 4.11
CA THR A 14 -9.13 -14.07 3.96
C THR A 14 -7.88 -13.99 3.08
N LEU A 15 -6.89 -14.87 3.30
CA LEU A 15 -5.67 -14.92 2.48
C LEU A 15 -5.97 -15.26 1.01
N LEU A 16 -6.87 -16.19 0.76
CA LEU A 16 -7.28 -16.54 -0.61
C LEU A 16 -8.02 -15.39 -1.30
N HIS A 17 -8.96 -14.75 -0.60
CA HIS A 17 -9.67 -13.59 -1.14
C HIS A 17 -8.72 -12.41 -1.40
N SER A 18 -7.73 -12.19 -0.54
CA SER A 18 -6.75 -11.13 -0.71
C SER A 18 -5.92 -11.26 -1.99
N MET A 19 -5.70 -12.48 -2.50
CA MET A 19 -4.94 -12.69 -3.74
C MET A 19 -5.54 -11.96 -4.94
N TRP A 20 -6.83 -12.14 -5.19
CA TRP A 20 -7.47 -11.47 -6.32
C TRP A 20 -7.79 -9.99 -6.03
N GLN A 21 -8.16 -9.64 -4.78
CA GLN A 21 -8.44 -8.25 -4.39
C GLN A 21 -7.22 -7.36 -4.61
N ILE A 22 -6.06 -7.78 -4.12
CA ILE A 22 -4.79 -7.05 -4.27
C ILE A 22 -4.35 -7.05 -5.74
N ALA A 23 -4.59 -8.12 -6.50
CA ALA A 23 -4.28 -8.15 -7.93
C ALA A 23 -5.09 -7.10 -8.72
N VAL A 24 -6.39 -6.99 -8.45
CA VAL A 24 -7.27 -5.98 -9.07
C VAL A 24 -6.83 -4.57 -8.67
N LEU A 25 -6.59 -4.32 -7.38
CA LEU A 25 -6.09 -3.02 -6.90
C LEU A 25 -4.73 -2.68 -7.50
N GLY A 26 -3.85 -3.67 -7.67
CA GLY A 26 -2.55 -3.50 -8.33
C GLY A 26 -2.68 -3.11 -9.79
N LEU A 27 -3.61 -3.73 -10.53
CA LEU A 27 -3.90 -3.39 -11.91
C LEU A 27 -4.47 -1.97 -12.04
N LEU A 28 -5.42 -1.61 -11.18
CA LEU A 28 -5.98 -0.25 -11.12
C LEU A 28 -4.92 0.79 -10.77
N ALA A 29 -4.03 0.49 -9.82
CA ALA A 29 -2.90 1.35 -9.48
C ALA A 29 -1.95 1.53 -10.68
N ALA A 30 -1.64 0.45 -11.40
CA ALA A 30 -0.79 0.51 -12.60
C ALA A 30 -1.41 1.37 -13.69
N LEU A 31 -2.70 1.19 -13.95
CA LEU A 31 -3.44 1.98 -14.93
C LEU A 31 -3.47 3.46 -14.55
N LEU A 32 -3.82 3.78 -13.30
CA LEU A 32 -3.92 5.16 -12.85
C LEU A 32 -2.56 5.86 -12.81
N LEU A 33 -1.51 5.20 -12.30
CA LEU A 33 -0.15 5.75 -12.31
C LEU A 33 0.38 5.93 -13.75
N GLY A 34 -0.02 5.05 -14.68
CA GLY A 34 0.24 5.19 -16.12
C GLY A 34 -0.45 6.41 -16.72
N LEU A 35 -1.71 6.66 -16.40
CA LEU A 35 -2.46 7.85 -16.82
C LEU A 35 -1.86 9.14 -16.24
N LEU A 36 -1.32 9.06 -15.03
CA LEU A 36 -0.70 10.18 -14.32
C LEU A 36 0.78 10.40 -14.69
N HIS A 37 1.31 9.79 -15.78
CA HIS A 37 2.73 9.87 -16.14
C HIS A 37 3.27 11.30 -16.25
N ARG A 38 2.43 12.26 -16.71
CA ARG A 38 2.76 13.69 -16.85
C ARG A 38 2.54 14.52 -15.58
N GLN A 39 2.10 13.92 -14.49
CA GLN A 39 1.84 14.61 -13.22
C GLN A 39 3.09 14.63 -12.33
N SER A 40 3.07 15.49 -11.30
CA SER A 40 4.17 15.61 -10.35
C SER A 40 4.46 14.28 -9.63
N ALA A 41 5.74 14.07 -9.30
CA ALA A 41 6.18 12.90 -8.54
C ALA A 41 5.50 12.82 -7.16
N ALA A 42 5.29 13.97 -6.51
CA ALA A 42 4.59 14.04 -5.22
C ALA A 42 3.16 13.50 -5.29
N LEU A 43 2.42 13.80 -6.35
CA LEU A 43 1.07 13.31 -6.56
C LEU A 43 1.07 11.79 -6.82
N LYS A 44 1.96 11.29 -7.68
CA LYS A 44 2.10 9.86 -7.98
C LYS A 44 2.46 9.06 -6.72
N HIS A 45 3.34 9.62 -5.88
CA HIS A 45 3.65 9.05 -4.56
C HIS A 45 2.40 8.95 -3.68
N LEU A 46 1.60 10.03 -3.56
CA LEU A 46 0.37 10.05 -2.76
C LEU A 46 -0.66 9.03 -3.26
N VAL A 47 -0.88 8.96 -4.57
CA VAL A 47 -1.79 7.98 -5.20
C VAL A 47 -1.31 6.55 -4.95
N GLY A 48 0.00 6.30 -5.12
CA GLY A 48 0.58 4.99 -4.80
C GLY A 48 0.35 4.59 -3.35
N MET A 49 0.58 5.52 -2.39
CA MET A 49 0.33 5.27 -0.97
C MET A 49 -1.15 4.99 -0.68
N ALA A 50 -2.07 5.71 -1.32
CA ALA A 50 -3.50 5.46 -1.19
C ALA A 50 -3.88 4.04 -1.64
N PHE A 51 -3.38 3.59 -2.79
CA PHE A 51 -3.59 2.20 -3.25
C PHE A 51 -2.95 1.17 -2.32
N LEU A 52 -1.77 1.45 -1.77
CA LEU A 52 -1.12 0.56 -0.81
C LEU A 52 -1.97 0.41 0.47
N LEU A 53 -2.57 1.50 0.95
CA LEU A 53 -3.52 1.46 2.07
C LEU A 53 -4.80 0.70 1.73
N LEU A 54 -5.31 0.81 0.51
CA LEU A 54 -6.45 0.02 0.05
C LEU A 54 -6.12 -1.47 -0.02
N MET A 55 -4.90 -1.82 -0.43
CA MET A 55 -4.44 -3.22 -0.49
C MET A 55 -4.38 -3.90 0.88
N ILE A 56 -4.11 -3.17 1.97
CA ILE A 56 -4.18 -3.73 3.33
C ILE A 56 -5.60 -3.64 3.90
N ALA A 57 -6.37 -2.61 3.56
CA ALA A 57 -7.73 -2.44 4.05
C ALA A 57 -8.69 -3.52 3.52
N ALA A 58 -8.53 -3.96 2.27
CA ALA A 58 -9.40 -4.96 1.66
C ALA A 58 -9.37 -6.33 2.40
N PRO A 59 -8.23 -6.98 2.65
CA PRO A 59 -8.21 -8.21 3.43
C PRO A 59 -8.62 -8.01 4.89
N VAL A 60 -8.31 -6.87 5.52
CA VAL A 60 -8.78 -6.57 6.88
C VAL A 60 -10.31 -6.52 6.93
N GLN A 61 -10.95 -5.86 5.97
CA GLN A 61 -12.40 -5.82 5.87
C GLN A 61 -12.99 -7.22 5.63
N THR A 62 -12.41 -8.01 4.72
CA THR A 62 -12.83 -9.40 4.47
C THR A 62 -12.76 -10.24 5.75
N PHE A 63 -11.69 -10.11 6.51
CA PHE A 63 -11.52 -10.80 7.78
C PHE A 63 -12.60 -10.42 8.79
N LEU A 64 -12.90 -9.12 8.94
CA LEU A 64 -13.94 -8.64 9.85
C LEU A 64 -15.35 -9.12 9.46
N LEU A 65 -15.66 -9.15 8.17
CA LEU A 65 -16.95 -9.65 7.69
C LEU A 65 -17.11 -11.15 7.96
N LEU A 66 -16.11 -11.96 7.63
CA LEU A 66 -16.14 -13.43 7.86
C LEU A 66 -16.21 -13.77 9.35
N THR A 67 -15.57 -12.98 10.22
CA THR A 67 -15.67 -13.19 11.68
C THR A 67 -17.06 -12.82 12.21
N ALA A 68 -17.68 -11.76 11.69
CA ALA A 68 -19.04 -11.36 12.05
C ALA A 68 -20.09 -12.39 11.62
N GLU A 69 -19.99 -12.95 10.41
CA GLU A 69 -20.87 -14.01 9.93
C GLU A 69 -20.77 -15.27 10.81
N ASN A 70 -19.56 -15.69 11.18
CA ASN A 70 -19.37 -16.85 12.06
C ASN A 70 -19.91 -16.61 13.49
N ALA A 71 -19.86 -15.38 13.99
CA ALA A 71 -20.43 -15.03 15.28
C ALA A 71 -21.98 -15.03 15.25
N ASN A 72 -22.59 -14.61 14.15
CA ASN A 72 -24.04 -14.49 13.98
C ASN A 72 -24.69 -15.83 13.54
N ALA A 73 -23.93 -16.79 13.02
CA ALA A 73 -24.44 -18.12 12.69
C ALA A 73 -25.00 -18.88 13.93
N GLY A 74 -24.70 -18.41 15.15
CA GLY A 74 -25.25 -18.90 16.41
C GLY A 74 -26.51 -18.14 16.90
N THR A 75 -26.84 -17.01 16.31
CA THR A 75 -28.02 -16.19 16.69
C THR A 75 -28.67 -15.70 15.40
N MET A 76 -29.83 -16.26 15.06
CA MET A 76 -30.73 -15.74 14.03
C MET A 76 -31.18 -14.33 14.43
N ALA A 77 -30.42 -13.30 14.12
CA ALA A 77 -30.85 -11.92 14.23
C ALA A 77 -30.36 -11.15 13.00
N HIS A 78 -31.31 -10.72 12.18
CA HIS A 78 -31.10 -9.70 11.17
C HIS A 78 -30.50 -8.45 11.85
N THR A 79 -29.25 -8.15 11.61
CA THR A 79 -28.71 -6.83 11.89
C THR A 79 -28.53 -6.10 10.58
N ASP A 80 -29.53 -5.25 10.29
CA ASP A 80 -29.47 -4.21 9.29
C ASP A 80 -28.32 -3.26 9.64
N GLY A 81 -27.39 -3.10 8.73
CA GLY A 81 -26.58 -1.89 8.67
C GLY A 81 -25.15 -1.94 9.22
N VAL A 82 -24.22 -2.51 8.48
CA VAL A 82 -22.85 -2.02 8.44
C VAL A 82 -22.44 -1.87 6.98
N LEU A 83 -22.08 -0.64 6.63
CA LEU A 83 -21.69 -0.17 5.30
C LEU A 83 -20.56 -1.04 4.74
N PRO A 84 -20.75 -1.79 3.64
CA PRO A 84 -19.64 -2.49 2.98
C PRO A 84 -18.83 -1.47 2.19
N LEU A 85 -17.72 -1.00 2.76
CA LEU A 85 -16.90 0.06 2.17
C LEU A 85 -16.09 -0.39 0.95
N LEU A 86 -15.95 -1.68 0.70
CA LEU A 86 -15.29 -2.23 -0.49
C LEU A 86 -16.07 -3.48 -0.90
N LEU A 87 -16.61 -3.44 -2.09
CA LEU A 87 -17.39 -4.49 -2.72
C LEU A 87 -16.78 -5.88 -2.45
N PRO A 88 -17.45 -6.76 -1.70
CA PRO A 88 -17.22 -8.16 -1.91
C PRO A 88 -17.91 -8.49 -3.25
N VAL A 89 -17.15 -8.56 -4.34
CA VAL A 89 -17.61 -9.36 -5.46
C VAL A 89 -17.69 -10.77 -4.89
N MET A 90 -18.89 -11.16 -4.47
CA MET A 90 -19.26 -12.50 -4.06
C MET A 90 -19.23 -13.36 -5.33
N LEU A 91 -18.02 -13.61 -5.86
CA LEU A 91 -17.78 -14.83 -6.59
C LEU A 91 -17.99 -15.93 -5.54
N ASN A 92 -18.96 -16.80 -5.77
CA ASN A 92 -19.13 -18.06 -5.06
C ASN A 92 -17.86 -18.90 -5.24
N LEU A 93 -16.77 -18.49 -4.57
CA LEU A 93 -15.59 -19.29 -4.50
C LEU A 93 -15.93 -20.50 -3.60
N PRO A 94 -15.52 -21.70 -3.99
CA PRO A 94 -15.80 -22.91 -3.22
C PRO A 94 -15.32 -22.66 -1.78
N GLN A 95 -16.23 -22.82 -0.84
CA GLN A 95 -15.90 -22.80 0.58
C GLN A 95 -14.76 -23.79 0.77
N VAL A 96 -13.62 -23.31 1.29
CA VAL A 96 -12.53 -24.19 1.67
C VAL A 96 -13.06 -25.04 2.83
N THR A 97 -13.71 -26.14 2.45
CA THR A 97 -14.04 -27.18 3.42
C THR A 97 -12.75 -27.55 4.16
N SER A 98 -12.86 -27.83 5.44
CA SER A 98 -11.81 -28.15 6.41
C SER A 98 -10.88 -29.31 5.98
N SER A 99 -10.27 -29.14 4.79
CA SER A 99 -9.17 -30.00 4.34
C SER A 99 -7.91 -29.59 5.10
N THR A 100 -7.06 -30.55 5.41
CA THR A 100 -5.78 -30.36 6.10
C THR A 100 -4.91 -29.25 5.49
N SER A 101 -5.06 -28.95 4.19
CA SER A 101 -4.39 -27.86 3.48
C SER A 101 -4.87 -26.46 3.90
N GLY A 102 -6.12 -26.29 4.36
CA GLY A 102 -6.64 -25.01 4.86
C GLY A 102 -6.01 -24.60 6.18
N LEU A 103 -5.53 -25.54 6.98
CA LEU A 103 -4.89 -25.28 8.28
C LEU A 103 -3.43 -24.85 8.15
N VAL A 104 -2.73 -25.24 7.08
CA VAL A 104 -1.30 -24.95 6.89
C VAL A 104 -1.06 -23.51 6.41
N LEU A 105 -1.97 -22.95 5.61
CA LEU A 105 -1.80 -21.64 4.99
C LEU A 105 -1.65 -20.48 5.99
N PRO A 106 -2.47 -20.34 7.04
CA PRO A 106 -2.30 -19.32 8.06
C PRO A 106 -0.97 -19.40 8.81
N TRP A 107 -0.53 -20.63 9.12
CA TRP A 107 0.76 -20.84 9.80
C TRP A 107 1.95 -20.46 8.93
N LEU A 108 1.92 -20.82 7.66
CA LEU A 108 2.95 -20.44 6.70
C LEU A 108 3.02 -18.90 6.55
N TRP A 109 1.85 -18.24 6.49
CA TRP A 109 1.76 -16.79 6.47
C TRP A 109 2.32 -16.17 7.76
N CYS A 110 1.95 -16.68 8.94
CA CYS A 110 2.50 -16.21 10.22
C CYS A 110 4.03 -16.29 10.27
N VAL A 111 4.60 -17.43 9.84
CA VAL A 111 6.07 -17.59 9.80
C VAL A 111 6.70 -16.57 8.86
N GLY A 112 6.12 -16.33 7.68
CA GLY A 112 6.60 -15.33 6.74
C GLY A 112 6.53 -13.90 7.31
N VAL A 113 5.43 -13.53 7.96
CA VAL A 113 5.28 -12.23 8.63
C VAL A 113 6.33 -12.05 9.73
N ILE A 114 6.49 -13.05 10.60
CA ILE A 114 7.50 -13.02 11.67
C ILE A 114 8.90 -12.82 11.08
N PHE A 115 9.25 -13.57 10.03
CA PHE A 115 10.55 -13.42 9.34
C PHE A 115 10.74 -11.98 8.80
N MET A 116 9.72 -11.42 8.16
CA MET A 116 9.79 -10.05 7.64
C MET A 116 9.88 -9.00 8.75
N LEU A 117 9.18 -9.19 9.87
CA LEU A 117 9.27 -8.31 11.04
C LEU A 117 10.66 -8.39 11.70
N LEU A 118 11.24 -9.57 11.82
CA LEU A 118 12.61 -9.73 12.34
C LEU A 118 13.63 -9.02 11.45
N ARG A 119 13.46 -9.08 10.13
CA ARG A 119 14.27 -8.33 9.17
C ARG A 119 14.14 -6.80 9.38
N LEU A 120 12.93 -6.30 9.62
CA LEU A 120 12.69 -4.88 9.94
C LEU A 120 13.36 -4.46 11.24
N ILE A 121 13.23 -5.26 12.29
CA ILE A 121 13.89 -5.01 13.60
C ILE A 121 15.41 -5.00 13.43
N GLY A 122 15.96 -5.93 12.64
CA GLY A 122 17.38 -5.96 12.33
C GLY A 122 17.88 -4.70 11.61
N GLY A 123 17.11 -4.22 10.61
CA GLY A 123 17.40 -2.97 9.92
C GLY A 123 17.35 -1.75 10.85
N TRP A 124 16.34 -1.69 11.72
CA TRP A 124 16.25 -0.63 12.72
C TRP A 124 17.40 -0.65 13.74
N TRP A 125 17.82 -1.83 14.18
CA TRP A 125 18.97 -2.00 15.06
C TRP A 125 20.28 -1.57 14.40
N MET A 126 20.44 -1.85 13.11
CA MET A 126 21.58 -1.37 12.33
C MET A 126 21.62 0.16 12.25
N LEU A 127 20.49 0.81 12.03
CA LEU A 127 20.41 2.28 12.04
C LEU A 127 20.74 2.87 13.43
N ARG A 128 20.35 2.20 14.51
CA ARG A 128 20.74 2.62 15.86
C ARG A 128 22.24 2.51 16.12
N LYS A 129 22.93 1.54 15.53
CA LYS A 129 24.39 1.46 15.63
C LYS A 129 25.09 2.66 15.00
N LEU A 130 24.54 3.25 13.93
CA LEU A 130 25.09 4.46 13.31
C LEU A 130 25.06 5.66 14.28
N ASP A 131 24.06 5.75 15.14
CA ASP A 131 23.97 6.81 16.17
C ASP A 131 25.14 6.78 17.16
N HIS A 132 25.71 5.62 17.41
CA HIS A 132 26.83 5.41 18.34
C HIS A 132 28.21 5.56 17.70
N GLN A 133 28.27 5.77 16.37
CA GLN A 133 29.55 6.03 15.72
C GLN A 133 30.07 7.43 16.05
N VAL A 134 31.40 7.55 16.05
CA VAL A 134 32.06 8.84 16.27
C VAL A 134 31.75 9.77 15.10
N ALA A 135 30.86 10.72 15.36
CA ALA A 135 30.43 11.70 14.37
C ALA A 135 31.32 12.94 14.44
N ILE A 136 31.68 13.44 13.26
CA ILE A 136 32.40 14.69 13.09
C ILE A 136 31.37 15.81 12.89
N ALA A 137 31.56 16.96 13.55
CA ALA A 137 30.71 18.10 13.33
C ALA A 137 30.86 18.64 11.89
N LEU A 138 29.75 19.04 11.30
CA LEU A 138 29.79 19.73 9.99
C LEU A 138 30.56 21.05 10.11
N PRO A 139 31.45 21.43 9.17
CA PRO A 139 32.11 22.73 9.19
C PRO A 139 31.12 23.91 9.24
N PRO A 140 31.43 25.03 9.93
CA PRO A 140 30.49 26.12 10.17
C PRO A 140 29.87 26.69 8.89
N ILE A 141 30.63 26.75 7.79
CA ILE A 141 30.14 27.23 6.50
C ILE A 141 29.01 26.37 5.96
N TRP A 142 29.11 25.05 6.08
CA TRP A 142 28.09 24.12 5.64
C TRP A 142 26.90 24.07 6.59
N GLN A 143 27.11 24.31 7.89
CA GLN A 143 26.01 24.47 8.85
C GLN A 143 25.14 25.67 8.48
N GLN A 144 25.75 26.80 8.15
CA GLN A 144 25.04 28.03 7.76
C GLN A 144 24.28 27.82 6.44
N ARG A 145 24.89 27.19 5.44
CA ARG A 145 24.22 26.88 4.17
C ARG A 145 23.06 25.90 4.35
N ALA A 146 23.24 24.85 5.11
CA ALA A 146 22.19 23.90 5.43
C ALA A 146 21.00 24.54 6.17
N GLU A 147 21.30 25.49 7.06
CA GLU A 147 20.25 26.26 7.75
C GLU A 147 19.46 27.15 6.78
N SER A 148 20.12 27.80 5.84
CA SER A 148 19.45 28.59 4.79
C SER A 148 18.54 27.72 3.91
N ILE A 149 19.00 26.52 3.51
CA ILE A 149 18.21 25.53 2.75
C ILE A 149 17.03 25.03 3.58
N ARG A 150 17.23 24.75 4.88
CA ARG A 150 16.17 24.33 5.80
C ARG A 150 15.04 25.37 5.87
N ILE A 151 15.39 26.63 6.00
CA ILE A 151 14.43 27.75 6.01
C ILE A 151 13.72 27.88 4.67
N ALA A 152 14.44 27.82 3.55
CA ALA A 152 13.87 27.86 2.21
C ALA A 152 12.88 26.71 1.95
N LEU A 153 13.17 25.52 2.48
CA LEU A 153 12.25 24.36 2.45
C LEU A 153 11.06 24.51 3.43
N GLY A 154 11.04 25.52 4.31
CA GLY A 154 9.97 25.70 5.31
C GLY A 154 9.97 24.67 6.44
N ILE A 155 11.11 24.05 6.74
CA ILE A 155 11.24 23.08 7.82
C ILE A 155 11.36 23.81 9.16
N ARG A 156 10.34 23.70 10.02
CA ARG A 156 10.30 24.35 11.33
C ARG A 156 11.11 23.63 12.42
N ARG A 157 11.39 22.33 12.21
CA ARG A 157 12.13 21.50 13.17
C ARG A 157 13.63 21.76 13.06
N ASN A 158 14.33 21.67 14.19
CA ASN A 158 15.79 21.69 14.18
C ASN A 158 16.28 20.35 13.59
N VAL A 159 17.22 20.44 12.66
CA VAL A 159 17.85 19.30 12.00
C VAL A 159 19.32 19.25 12.39
N THR A 160 19.79 18.13 12.87
CA THR A 160 21.21 17.92 13.18
C THR A 160 21.87 17.24 12.00
N ILE A 161 22.95 17.82 11.45
CA ILE A 161 23.74 17.21 10.39
C ILE A 161 25.07 16.77 10.96
N LYS A 162 25.44 15.51 10.70
CA LYS A 162 26.67 14.87 11.20
C LYS A 162 27.42 14.21 10.06
N LEU A 163 28.75 14.23 10.15
CA LEU A 163 29.62 13.54 9.21
C LEU A 163 30.08 12.21 9.79
N LEU A 164 30.03 11.15 8.98
CA LEU A 164 30.51 9.81 9.32
C LEU A 164 31.61 9.36 8.33
N LYS A 165 32.66 8.70 8.85
CA LYS A 165 33.80 8.27 8.02
C LYS A 165 33.49 7.04 7.19
N ASP A 166 32.78 6.05 7.78
CA ASP A 166 32.58 4.73 7.18
C ASP A 166 31.18 4.61 6.55
N MET A 167 30.70 5.69 5.96
CA MET A 167 29.38 5.74 5.32
C MET A 167 29.53 5.95 3.82
N GLY A 168 28.88 5.11 3.01
CA GLY A 168 28.95 5.21 1.55
C GLY A 168 27.94 6.16 0.93
N LEU A 169 26.80 6.41 1.59
CA LEU A 169 25.71 7.26 1.06
C LEU A 169 25.11 8.12 2.17
N PRO A 170 24.63 9.34 1.84
CA PRO A 170 23.82 10.14 2.75
C PRO A 170 22.61 9.36 3.25
N CYS A 171 22.19 9.64 4.48
CA CYS A 171 21.01 9.00 5.05
C CYS A 171 20.32 9.91 6.07
N THR A 172 19.01 9.96 6.04
CA THR A 172 18.18 10.69 7.00
C THR A 172 17.43 9.72 7.88
N ALA A 173 17.52 9.91 9.19
CA ALA A 173 16.79 9.10 10.16
C ALA A 173 16.26 9.94 11.32
N ARG A 174 15.48 9.26 12.19
CA ARG A 174 14.79 9.77 13.37
C ARG A 174 13.59 10.68 13.10
N ALA A 175 12.53 10.35 13.83
CA ALA A 175 11.22 10.95 13.70
C ALA A 175 11.10 12.33 14.36
N TRP A 176 11.53 12.40 15.63
CA TRP A 176 11.27 13.54 16.48
C TRP A 176 12.41 14.57 16.46
N HIS A 177 13.64 14.09 16.34
CA HIS A 177 14.86 14.89 16.23
C HIS A 177 15.59 14.41 14.96
N PRO A 178 15.22 14.90 13.76
CA PRO A 178 15.78 14.44 12.52
C PRO A 178 17.29 14.66 12.48
N ILE A 179 18.01 13.60 12.09
CA ILE A 179 19.45 13.64 11.93
C ILE A 179 19.74 13.24 10.49
N VAL A 180 20.59 14.02 9.84
CA VAL A 180 21.16 13.71 8.52
C VAL A 180 22.60 13.27 8.72
N TRP A 181 22.92 12.07 8.27
CA TRP A 181 24.31 11.58 8.22
C TRP A 181 24.84 11.74 6.81
N LEU A 182 25.98 12.41 6.69
CA LEU A 182 26.67 12.61 5.42
C LEU A 182 28.03 11.93 5.47
N PRO A 183 28.51 11.30 4.37
CA PRO A 183 29.85 10.76 4.32
C PRO A 183 30.88 11.88 4.30
N VAL A 184 32.00 11.72 5.03
CA VAL A 184 33.11 12.70 5.02
C VAL A 184 33.69 12.84 3.62
N SER A 185 33.76 11.77 2.83
CA SER A 185 34.22 11.76 1.44
C SER A 185 33.48 12.76 0.55
N MET A 186 32.22 13.04 0.85
CA MET A 186 31.41 14.01 0.10
C MET A 186 32.06 15.41 0.07
N LEU A 187 32.69 15.84 1.18
CA LEU A 187 33.32 17.14 1.29
C LEU A 187 34.60 17.27 0.43
N THR A 188 35.19 16.17 0.02
CA THR A 188 36.44 16.14 -0.78
C THR A 188 36.20 15.81 -2.24
N GLN A 189 35.07 15.18 -2.56
CA GLN A 189 34.80 14.68 -3.91
C GLN A 189 33.78 15.51 -4.68
N LEU A 190 32.91 16.24 -3.97
CA LEU A 190 31.86 17.03 -4.58
C LEU A 190 32.22 18.53 -4.59
N THR A 191 31.74 19.23 -5.60
CA THR A 191 31.80 20.69 -5.65
C THR A 191 30.85 21.31 -4.63
N PRO A 192 31.03 22.58 -4.25
CA PRO A 192 30.12 23.26 -3.32
C PRO A 192 28.63 23.18 -3.73
N ASP A 193 28.33 23.39 -5.01
CA ASP A 193 26.96 23.35 -5.52
C ASP A 193 26.36 21.92 -5.46
N GLN A 194 27.18 20.91 -5.71
CA GLN A 194 26.78 19.50 -5.56
C GLN A 194 26.50 19.14 -4.10
N ILE A 195 27.33 19.64 -3.14
CA ILE A 195 27.09 19.44 -1.71
C ILE A 195 25.78 20.08 -1.27
N GLU A 196 25.51 21.32 -1.72
CA GLU A 196 24.24 21.99 -1.44
C GLU A 196 23.04 21.21 -1.98
N ALA A 197 23.11 20.72 -3.20
CA ALA A 197 22.07 19.93 -3.83
C ALA A 197 21.78 18.64 -3.06
N VAL A 198 22.82 17.93 -2.58
CA VAL A 198 22.66 16.74 -1.74
C VAL A 198 22.04 17.08 -0.38
N ILE A 199 22.52 18.13 0.28
CA ILE A 199 21.93 18.60 1.56
C ILE A 199 20.45 18.97 1.37
N ALA A 200 20.09 19.64 0.27
CA ALA A 200 18.72 19.99 -0.04
C ALA A 200 17.85 18.75 -0.27
N HIS A 201 18.37 17.73 -0.95
CA HIS A 201 17.71 16.45 -1.15
C HIS A 201 17.42 15.73 0.17
N GLU A 202 18.40 15.63 1.07
CA GLU A 202 18.21 15.01 2.39
C GLU A 202 17.22 15.78 3.26
N LEU A 203 17.26 17.12 3.20
CA LEU A 203 16.30 17.95 3.91
C LEU A 203 14.88 17.83 3.33
N ALA A 204 14.75 17.58 2.02
CA ALA A 204 13.46 17.33 1.39
C ALA A 204 12.78 16.06 1.96
N HIS A 205 13.51 15.00 2.27
CA HIS A 205 12.98 13.83 2.96
C HIS A 205 12.39 14.17 4.34
N ILE A 206 13.06 15.07 5.08
CA ILE A 206 12.56 15.54 6.38
C ILE A 206 11.28 16.35 6.23
N ARG A 207 11.24 17.28 5.26
CA ARG A 207 10.05 18.09 4.98
C ARG A 207 8.82 17.23 4.67
N ARG A 208 9.02 16.14 3.91
CA ARG A 208 7.96 15.26 3.44
C ARG A 208 7.57 14.20 4.46
N LEU A 209 8.29 14.08 5.58
CA LEU A 209 8.13 13.01 6.58
C LEU A 209 8.28 11.61 5.97
N ASP A 210 9.20 11.45 5.03
CA ASP A 210 9.37 10.21 4.26
C ASP A 210 9.69 8.99 5.15
N TRP A 211 10.22 9.19 6.34
CA TRP A 211 10.43 8.14 7.33
C TRP A 211 9.11 7.50 7.80
N VAL A 212 8.01 8.29 7.94
CA VAL A 212 6.67 7.77 8.30
C VAL A 212 6.16 6.88 7.19
N TRP A 213 6.19 7.41 5.97
CA TRP A 213 5.72 6.69 4.79
C TRP A 213 6.50 5.41 4.55
N ASN A 214 7.83 5.47 4.74
CA ASN A 214 8.69 4.29 4.63
C ASN A 214 8.39 3.24 5.70
N ALA A 215 8.20 3.64 6.95
CA ALA A 215 7.83 2.72 8.03
C ALA A 215 6.49 2.02 7.73
N LEU A 216 5.49 2.80 7.29
CA LEU A 216 4.18 2.26 6.90
C LEU A 216 4.30 1.27 5.73
N GLN A 217 5.06 1.63 4.68
CA GLN A 217 5.35 0.75 3.55
C GLN A 217 5.97 -0.58 4.01
N CYS A 218 6.98 -0.51 4.90
CA CYS A 218 7.65 -1.70 5.40
C CYS A 218 6.72 -2.62 6.19
N VAL A 219 5.81 -2.06 7.00
CA VAL A 219 4.82 -2.85 7.75
C VAL A 219 3.83 -3.52 6.80
N ILE A 220 3.28 -2.79 5.83
CA ILE A 220 2.34 -3.36 4.84
C ILE A 220 3.05 -4.43 4.00
N GLU A 221 4.29 -4.18 3.57
CA GLU A 221 5.10 -5.14 2.84
C GLU A 221 5.37 -6.42 3.66
N ALA A 222 5.57 -6.29 4.98
CA ALA A 222 5.75 -7.44 5.86
C ALA A 222 4.48 -8.28 6.01
N VAL A 223 3.30 -7.66 6.08
CA VAL A 223 2.02 -8.38 6.22
C VAL A 223 1.59 -9.02 4.90
N LEU A 224 1.77 -8.31 3.77
CA LEU A 224 1.36 -8.71 2.43
C LEU A 224 2.55 -9.22 1.59
N PHE A 225 3.59 -9.77 2.23
CA PHE A 225 4.85 -10.18 1.59
C PHE A 225 4.68 -11.18 0.45
N TYR A 226 3.61 -11.98 0.47
CA TYR A 226 3.31 -13.03 -0.50
C TYR A 226 2.81 -12.50 -1.85
N HIS A 227 2.41 -11.20 -1.93
CA HIS A 227 1.73 -10.70 -3.13
C HIS A 227 2.65 -9.83 -4.02
N PRO A 228 2.88 -10.21 -5.30
CA PRO A 228 3.82 -9.50 -6.19
C PRO A 228 3.41 -8.07 -6.52
N ALA A 229 2.10 -7.75 -6.58
CA ALA A 229 1.63 -6.39 -6.84
C ALA A 229 2.02 -5.41 -5.71
N VAL A 230 2.10 -5.88 -4.45
CA VAL A 230 2.57 -5.06 -3.32
C VAL A 230 4.05 -4.71 -3.49
N TRP A 231 4.89 -5.66 -3.89
CA TRP A 231 6.30 -5.44 -4.15
C TRP A 231 6.53 -4.47 -5.31
N TRP A 232 5.75 -4.63 -6.39
CA TRP A 232 5.80 -3.72 -7.53
C TRP A 232 5.38 -2.30 -7.14
N LEU A 233 4.25 -2.16 -6.43
CA LEU A 233 3.74 -0.85 -6.01
C LEU A 233 4.69 -0.16 -5.03
N ASN A 234 5.23 -0.88 -4.04
CA ASN A 234 6.22 -0.36 -3.09
C ASN A 234 7.48 0.15 -3.79
N ARG A 235 7.98 -0.59 -4.80
CA ARG A 235 9.12 -0.14 -5.61
C ARG A 235 8.77 1.15 -6.36
N ARG A 236 7.58 1.23 -6.94
CA ARG A 236 7.12 2.43 -7.64
C ARG A 236 6.96 3.63 -6.71
N ILE A 237 6.39 3.44 -5.52
CA ILE A 237 6.25 4.49 -4.51
C ILE A 237 7.63 5.00 -4.07
N ARG A 238 8.59 4.12 -3.81
CA ARG A 238 9.97 4.51 -3.48
C ARG A 238 10.58 5.38 -4.59
N GLN A 239 10.42 4.99 -5.85
CA GLN A 239 10.91 5.76 -6.99
C GLN A 239 10.28 7.16 -7.08
N GLU A 240 8.96 7.27 -6.92
CA GLU A 240 8.28 8.57 -6.97
C GLU A 240 8.60 9.43 -5.73
N ARG A 241 8.95 8.82 -4.59
CA ARG A 241 9.46 9.52 -3.41
C ARG A 241 10.79 10.20 -3.70
N GLU A 242 11.74 9.46 -4.28
CA GLU A 242 13.04 10.01 -4.67
C GLU A 242 12.88 11.15 -5.69
N ASN A 243 12.09 10.91 -6.73
CA ASN A 243 11.78 11.94 -7.73
C ASN A 243 11.20 13.22 -7.12
N ALA A 244 10.34 13.08 -6.09
CA ALA A 244 9.72 14.23 -5.44
C ALA A 244 10.71 14.99 -4.52
N CYS A 245 11.70 14.32 -3.94
CA CYS A 245 12.79 14.94 -3.21
C CYS A 245 13.76 15.65 -4.15
N ASP A 246 14.06 15.05 -5.32
CA ASP A 246 14.83 15.70 -6.38
C ASP A 246 14.17 17.00 -6.85
N ASP A 247 12.85 16.98 -7.11
CA ASP A 247 12.10 18.17 -7.52
C ASP A 247 12.18 19.30 -6.48
N LEU A 248 12.12 18.97 -5.19
CA LEU A 248 12.25 19.94 -4.11
C LEU A 248 13.68 20.49 -3.97
N ALA A 249 14.69 19.63 -4.12
CA ALA A 249 16.09 20.03 -4.07
C ALA A 249 16.43 21.00 -5.21
N VAL A 250 16.03 20.65 -6.45
CA VAL A 250 16.22 21.51 -7.62
C VAL A 250 15.43 22.83 -7.48
N ALA A 251 14.23 22.80 -6.93
CA ALA A 251 13.44 24.03 -6.71
C ALA A 251 14.13 25.02 -5.75
N VAL A 252 14.95 24.56 -4.81
CA VAL A 252 15.66 25.40 -3.83
C VAL A 252 17.05 25.80 -4.32
N CYS A 253 17.82 24.84 -4.90
CA CYS A 253 19.21 25.10 -5.34
C CYS A 253 19.28 25.64 -6.77
N GLY A 254 18.25 25.43 -7.60
CA GLY A 254 18.17 25.93 -8.97
C GLY A 254 18.99 25.14 -10.00
N ASP A 255 19.77 24.15 -9.59
CA ASP A 255 20.69 23.39 -10.46
C ASP A 255 20.40 21.89 -10.45
N ALA A 256 19.72 21.41 -11.50
CA ALA A 256 19.44 20.01 -11.70
C ALA A 256 20.70 19.21 -12.13
N ILE A 257 21.66 19.88 -12.80
CA ILE A 257 22.88 19.22 -13.29
C ILE A 257 23.79 18.93 -12.10
N ALA A 258 23.96 19.90 -11.18
CA ALA A 258 24.75 19.68 -9.97
C ALA A 258 24.22 18.50 -9.13
N LEU A 259 22.91 18.36 -8.99
CA LEU A 259 22.31 17.21 -8.30
C LEU A 259 22.54 15.90 -9.06
N ALA A 260 22.39 15.87 -10.39
CA ALA A 260 22.59 14.68 -11.20
C ALA A 260 24.04 14.19 -11.14
N GLU A 261 25.02 15.11 -11.23
CA GLU A 261 26.45 14.81 -11.11
C GLU A 261 26.83 14.33 -9.70
N ALA A 262 26.26 14.96 -8.65
CA ALA A 262 26.47 14.53 -7.28
C ALA A 262 25.99 13.09 -7.07
N LEU A 263 24.79 12.76 -7.55
CA LEU A 263 24.24 11.40 -7.47
C LEU A 263 25.11 10.38 -8.23
N ALA A 264 25.60 10.74 -9.42
CA ALA A 264 26.51 9.89 -10.20
C ALA A 264 27.85 9.65 -9.50
N THR A 265 28.40 10.66 -8.84
CA THR A 265 29.67 10.59 -8.10
C THR A 265 29.49 9.70 -6.86
N LEU A 266 28.46 9.93 -6.07
CA LEU A 266 28.16 9.15 -4.86
C LEU A 266 27.94 7.65 -5.17
N GLU A 267 27.31 7.33 -6.30
CA GLU A 267 27.10 5.93 -6.68
C GLU A 267 28.40 5.25 -7.14
N ARG A 268 29.30 5.99 -7.80
CA ARG A 268 30.60 5.44 -8.22
C ARG A 268 31.45 5.00 -7.03
N ASP A 269 31.35 5.72 -5.91
CA ASP A 269 32.10 5.45 -4.70
C ASP A 269 31.43 4.44 -3.77
N ARG A 270 30.27 3.95 -4.15
CA ARG A 270 29.56 2.93 -3.40
C ARG A 270 30.36 1.64 -3.34
N SER A 271 30.85 1.31 -2.15
CA SER A 271 31.61 0.07 -1.93
C SER A 271 30.78 -1.18 -2.29
N PRO A 272 31.35 -2.17 -3.01
CA PRO A 272 30.64 -3.38 -3.44
C PRO A 272 30.06 -4.21 -2.29
N VAL A 273 30.58 -4.06 -1.07
CA VAL A 273 30.08 -4.75 0.12
C VAL A 273 28.64 -4.32 0.49
N HIS A 274 28.26 -3.08 0.19
CA HIS A 274 26.92 -2.56 0.45
C HIS A 274 25.92 -2.88 -0.69
N VAL A 275 26.41 -3.26 -1.86
CA VAL A 275 25.61 -3.62 -3.03
C VAL A 275 24.77 -4.89 -2.77
N LEU A 276 25.30 -5.85 -2.02
CA LEU A 276 24.59 -7.11 -1.73
C LEU A 276 23.39 -6.95 -0.79
N ALA A 277 23.34 -5.89 0.02
CA ALA A 277 22.23 -5.64 0.95
C ALA A 277 21.05 -4.86 0.34
N LEU A 278 21.28 -4.08 -0.75
CA LEU A 278 20.32 -3.13 -1.31
C LEU A 278 20.24 -3.17 -2.85
N SER A 279 20.79 -4.17 -3.50
CA SER A 279 21.16 -4.20 -4.92
C SER A 279 20.02 -4.27 -5.96
N SER A 280 18.81 -3.84 -5.66
CA SER A 280 17.77 -3.71 -6.70
C SER A 280 17.63 -2.31 -7.31
N ASP A 281 18.43 -1.32 -6.88
CA ASP A 281 18.18 0.09 -7.18
C ASP A 281 19.07 0.74 -8.27
N GLY A 282 20.04 0.03 -8.85
CA GLY A 282 20.90 0.61 -9.91
C GLY A 282 20.13 1.13 -11.14
N GLY A 283 18.98 0.55 -11.46
CA GLY A 283 18.08 1.04 -12.52
C GLY A 283 17.32 2.31 -12.14
N SER A 284 17.07 2.55 -10.86
CA SER A 284 16.33 3.72 -10.37
C SER A 284 17.18 4.99 -10.43
N LEU A 285 18.48 4.91 -10.14
CA LEU A 285 19.39 6.05 -10.21
C LEU A 285 19.53 6.57 -11.64
N MET A 286 19.74 5.69 -12.62
CA MET A 286 19.86 6.10 -14.02
C MET A 286 18.56 6.80 -14.49
N GLN A 287 17.39 6.32 -14.05
CA GLN A 287 16.11 6.97 -14.36
C GLN A 287 16.00 8.35 -13.71
N ARG A 288 16.48 8.54 -12.47
CA ARG A 288 16.53 9.84 -11.80
C ARG A 288 17.44 10.81 -12.56
N ILE A 289 18.67 10.41 -12.89
CA ILE A 289 19.63 11.23 -13.64
C ILE A 289 19.03 11.64 -15.01
N THR A 290 18.50 10.67 -15.77
CA THR A 290 17.86 10.96 -17.07
C THR A 290 16.69 11.93 -16.91
N ARG A 291 15.88 11.79 -15.85
CA ARG A 291 14.76 12.68 -15.57
C ARG A 291 15.24 14.10 -15.22
N LEU A 292 16.27 14.25 -14.38
CA LEU A 292 16.83 15.56 -14.00
C LEU A 292 17.41 16.31 -15.20
N LEU A 293 18.01 15.60 -16.14
CA LEU A 293 18.60 16.17 -17.36
C LEU A 293 17.57 16.40 -18.49
N SER A 294 16.33 15.94 -18.33
CA SER A 294 15.27 16.13 -19.33
C SER A 294 14.61 17.50 -19.20
N PRO A 295 14.40 18.24 -20.31
CA PRO A 295 13.87 19.60 -20.27
C PRO A 295 12.44 19.74 -19.75
N ASP A 296 11.67 18.65 -19.70
CA ASP A 296 10.24 18.61 -19.32
C ASP A 296 9.99 18.32 -17.83
N SER A 297 10.99 18.44 -16.94
CA SER A 297 10.90 18.01 -15.55
C SER A 297 9.97 18.83 -14.64
N SER A 298 9.52 20.01 -15.07
CA SER A 298 8.61 20.86 -14.26
C SER A 298 7.13 20.61 -14.60
N ALA A 299 6.61 19.44 -14.28
CA ALA A 299 5.18 19.19 -14.36
C ALA A 299 4.43 20.01 -13.29
N LYS A 300 3.77 21.09 -13.69
CA LYS A 300 2.86 21.84 -12.81
C LYS A 300 1.77 20.91 -12.29
N ILE A 301 1.56 20.93 -10.97
CA ILE A 301 0.51 20.12 -10.32
C ILE A 301 -0.86 20.55 -10.86
N ARG A 302 -1.48 19.70 -11.67
CA ARG A 302 -2.86 19.87 -12.13
C ARG A 302 -3.77 18.94 -11.31
N TRP A 303 -4.19 19.44 -10.15
CA TRP A 303 -5.01 18.70 -9.19
C TRP A 303 -6.37 18.25 -9.72
N ALA A 304 -6.90 18.91 -10.76
CA ALA A 304 -8.24 18.65 -11.29
C ALA A 304 -8.42 17.22 -11.82
N VAL A 305 -7.41 16.64 -12.49
CA VAL A 305 -7.51 15.30 -13.10
C VAL A 305 -7.51 14.19 -12.04
N PRO A 306 -6.57 14.15 -11.08
CA PRO A 306 -6.57 13.08 -10.08
C PRO A 306 -7.72 13.18 -9.09
N MET A 307 -8.17 14.39 -8.73
CA MET A 307 -9.37 14.58 -7.90
C MET A 307 -10.63 14.10 -8.61
N GLY A 308 -10.77 14.39 -9.91
CA GLY A 308 -11.90 13.90 -10.72
C GLY A 308 -11.91 12.37 -10.84
N LEU A 309 -10.76 11.74 -11.08
CA LEU A 309 -10.62 10.27 -11.13
C LEU A 309 -10.89 9.61 -9.78
N MET A 310 -10.39 10.19 -8.69
CA MET A 310 -10.65 9.69 -7.35
C MET A 310 -12.12 9.82 -6.98
N ALA A 311 -12.76 10.95 -7.31
CA ALA A 311 -14.20 11.16 -7.12
C ALA A 311 -15.01 10.14 -7.94
N LEU A 312 -14.64 9.88 -9.20
CA LEU A 312 -15.28 8.88 -10.05
C LEU A 312 -15.12 7.45 -9.50
N LEU A 313 -13.95 7.09 -9.00
CA LEU A 313 -13.71 5.80 -8.35
C LEU A 313 -14.54 5.66 -7.06
N CYS A 314 -14.55 6.68 -6.21
CA CYS A 314 -15.36 6.69 -4.99
C CYS A 314 -16.86 6.63 -5.30
N THR A 315 -17.33 7.37 -6.33
CA THR A 315 -18.72 7.36 -6.76
C THR A 315 -19.10 6.01 -7.39
N GLY A 316 -18.23 5.40 -8.18
CA GLY A 316 -18.43 4.06 -8.76
C GLY A 316 -18.53 2.99 -7.68
N VAL A 317 -17.66 3.02 -6.68
CA VAL A 317 -17.69 2.11 -5.52
C VAL A 317 -18.97 2.34 -4.71
N PHE A 318 -19.38 3.60 -4.49
CA PHE A 318 -20.61 3.94 -3.77
C PHE A 318 -21.87 3.49 -4.51
N LEU A 319 -21.95 3.72 -5.83
CA LEU A 319 -23.10 3.28 -6.64
C LEU A 319 -23.19 1.75 -6.73
N ALA A 320 -22.06 1.07 -6.83
CA ALA A 320 -22.02 -0.39 -6.82
C ALA A 320 -22.47 -0.96 -5.45
N ALA A 321 -22.10 -0.30 -4.35
CA ALA A 321 -22.58 -0.64 -3.01
C ALA A 321 -24.10 -0.42 -2.88
N GLN A 322 -24.65 0.65 -3.45
CA GLN A 322 -26.12 0.90 -3.47
C GLN A 322 -26.86 -0.13 -4.33
N ALA A 323 -26.32 -0.53 -5.48
CA ALA A 323 -26.92 -1.53 -6.35
C ALA A 323 -27.03 -2.91 -5.68
N SER A 324 -26.04 -3.29 -4.88
CA SER A 324 -26.07 -4.55 -4.10
C SER A 324 -27.13 -4.54 -3.00
N HIS A 325 -27.44 -3.37 -2.42
CA HIS A 325 -28.55 -3.23 -1.47
C HIS A 325 -29.93 -3.31 -2.15
N ALA A 326 -30.06 -2.79 -3.38
CA ALA A 326 -31.33 -2.83 -4.11
C ALA A 326 -31.71 -4.24 -4.58
N THR A 327 -30.73 -5.08 -4.90
CA THR A 327 -30.96 -6.48 -5.31
C THR A 327 -31.14 -7.44 -4.13
N GLY A 328 -30.68 -7.09 -2.93
CA GLY A 328 -30.84 -7.91 -1.71
C GLY A 328 -32.21 -7.78 -1.05
N ASN A 329 -32.98 -6.75 -1.39
CA ASN A 329 -34.33 -6.51 -0.81
C ASN A 329 -35.49 -7.00 -1.69
N GLY A 330 -35.19 -7.60 -2.85
CA GLY A 330 -36.17 -8.36 -3.62
C GLY A 330 -36.31 -9.74 -3.01
N SER A 331 -37.24 -9.88 -2.07
CA SER A 331 -37.59 -11.18 -1.50
C SER A 331 -38.01 -12.14 -2.61
N VAL A 332 -37.20 -13.18 -2.80
CA VAL A 332 -37.53 -14.35 -3.64
C VAL A 332 -38.73 -15.12 -3.07
N SER A 333 -39.45 -14.57 -2.10
CA SER A 333 -40.56 -15.20 -1.42
C SER A 333 -41.92 -15.08 -2.14
N ASP A 334 -42.06 -14.17 -3.11
CA ASP A 334 -43.40 -13.99 -3.76
C ASP A 334 -43.57 -14.70 -5.09
N ASP A 335 -42.52 -15.24 -5.68
CA ASP A 335 -42.64 -15.87 -7.02
C ASP A 335 -42.78 -17.43 -6.98
N LEU A 336 -42.81 -18.04 -5.81
CA LEU A 336 -43.03 -19.49 -5.66
C LEU A 336 -44.42 -19.91 -5.25
N SER A 337 -45.32 -18.94 -4.97
CA SER A 337 -46.72 -19.22 -4.57
C SER A 337 -47.55 -19.86 -5.69
N TRP A 338 -47.21 -19.63 -6.94
CA TRP A 338 -47.92 -20.25 -8.07
C TRP A 338 -47.56 -21.75 -8.27
N TRP A 339 -46.41 -22.22 -7.76
CA TRP A 339 -46.06 -23.64 -7.81
C TRP A 339 -46.79 -24.46 -6.78
N THR A 340 -47.25 -23.91 -5.66
CA THR A 340 -48.00 -24.63 -4.61
C THR A 340 -49.46 -24.86 -5.01
N HIS A 341 -50.00 -24.11 -5.98
CA HIS A 341 -51.37 -24.31 -6.50
C HIS A 341 -51.49 -25.35 -7.65
N ILE A 342 -50.36 -25.85 -8.19
CA ILE A 342 -50.39 -26.89 -9.23
C ILE A 342 -50.49 -28.32 -8.66
N GLY A 343 -50.27 -28.48 -7.35
CA GLY A 343 -50.27 -29.79 -6.66
C GLY A 343 -51.56 -30.20 -5.96
N GLU A 344 -52.59 -29.36 -5.93
CA GLU A 344 -53.91 -29.78 -5.43
C GLU A 344 -54.65 -30.48 -6.55
N SER A 345 -54.49 -31.81 -6.60
CA SER A 345 -55.42 -32.68 -7.32
C SER A 345 -56.81 -32.55 -6.72
N THR A 346 -57.74 -31.95 -7.46
CA THR A 346 -59.14 -31.92 -7.13
C THR A 346 -59.69 -33.35 -7.17
N GLU A 347 -59.87 -33.98 -5.97
CA GLU A 347 -60.66 -35.20 -5.82
C GLU A 347 -62.12 -34.88 -6.09
N ILE A 348 -62.67 -35.30 -7.22
CA ILE A 348 -64.08 -35.27 -7.48
C ILE A 348 -64.66 -36.61 -7.02
N ARG A 349 -65.44 -36.57 -5.95
CA ARG A 349 -66.14 -37.74 -5.39
C ARG A 349 -67.56 -37.73 -5.90
N GLU A 350 -67.88 -38.64 -6.82
CA GLU A 350 -69.25 -38.83 -7.32
C GLU A 350 -69.82 -40.08 -6.63
N THR A 351 -70.90 -39.93 -5.92
CA THR A 351 -71.63 -41.01 -5.25
C THR A 351 -72.94 -41.29 -6.01
N ASN A 352 -73.12 -42.49 -6.52
CA ASN A 352 -74.34 -42.93 -7.12
C ASN A 352 -75.36 -43.33 -6.03
N ASP A 353 -76.65 -43.31 -6.39
CA ASP A 353 -77.78 -43.63 -5.52
C ASP A 353 -77.76 -45.05 -4.90
N GLU A 354 -76.79 -45.85 -5.28
CA GLU A 354 -76.56 -47.19 -4.74
C GLU A 354 -75.38 -47.29 -3.76
N GLY A 355 -74.79 -46.11 -3.33
CA GLY A 355 -73.76 -46.07 -2.28
C GLY A 355 -72.34 -46.47 -2.71
N VAL A 356 -72.07 -46.60 -4.02
CA VAL A 356 -70.72 -46.89 -4.53
C VAL A 356 -69.99 -45.62 -4.94
N SER A 357 -68.92 -45.27 -4.24
CA SER A 357 -68.04 -44.12 -4.58
C SER A 357 -66.88 -44.50 -5.47
N ARG A 358 -66.72 -43.83 -6.61
CA ARG A 358 -65.51 -43.91 -7.46
C ARG A 358 -64.72 -42.62 -7.35
N VAL A 359 -63.42 -42.76 -7.13
CA VAL A 359 -62.45 -41.64 -7.07
C VAL A 359 -61.69 -41.58 -8.41
N TYR A 360 -61.75 -40.41 -9.05
CA TYR A 360 -60.94 -40.17 -10.27
C TYR A 360 -59.84 -39.20 -9.96
N HIS A 361 -58.57 -39.58 -10.24
CA HIS A 361 -57.44 -38.63 -10.26
C HIS A 361 -57.28 -38.05 -11.65
N LYS A 362 -57.27 -36.75 -11.72
CA LYS A 362 -56.97 -36.01 -12.96
C LYS A 362 -55.72 -35.21 -12.84
#